data_75838baf83fd7cf9f9baad361d438ca9
#
_entry.id   75838baf83fd7cf9f9baad361d438ca9
#
_cell.length_a   1.000
_cell.length_b   1.000
_cell.length_c   1.000
_cell.angle_alpha   90.00
_cell.angle_beta   90.00
_cell.angle_gamma   90.00
#
_symmetry.space_group_name_H-M   'P 1'
#
loop_
_entity.id
_entity.type
_entity.pdbx_description
1 polymer ?
#
loop_
_entity_poly.entity_id
_entity_poly.type
_entity_poly.pdbx_seq_one_letter_code
_entity_poly.pdbx_strand_id
1 'polypeptide(L)'
;TAYLGQPGDGTSPADRFNDFQNSLTTLVNMPSSNGAQTSVALAAEDLVRSVKGAATTLSTTLNDVNMEIRYEVADLNTALYQLRDLNASGSGFTPGSLEAAQFDEKVDTILDQISGIVDTRIHRSSNGSISLYTVSGAALLEGRVVQDVTFNPSDGTLMAGNQDITPFKDGVRGIQHGSLAGLSELKRE
;
A
#
# COMPACT_ATOMS: atom_id res chain seq x y z
N THR A 1 12.34 1.81 9.31
CA THR A 1 13.73 1.91 9.85
C THR A 1 13.98 0.97 11.01
N ALA A 2 12.98 0.67 11.86
CA ALA A 2 13.15 -0.21 13.03
C ALA A 2 13.53 -1.67 12.70
N TYR A 3 13.19 -2.14 11.50
CA TYR A 3 13.44 -3.54 11.08
C TYR A 3 14.86 -3.83 10.58
N LEU A 4 15.65 -2.81 10.25
CA LEU A 4 17.02 -2.98 9.75
C LEU A 4 18.09 -2.81 10.83
N GLY A 5 17.71 -2.60 12.09
CA GLY A 5 18.58 -2.22 13.19
C GLY A 5 18.98 -0.74 13.09
N GLN A 6 19.19 -0.10 14.25
CA GLN A 6 19.72 1.26 14.25
C GLN A 6 21.26 1.19 14.12
N PRO A 7 21.88 2.10 13.35
CA PRO A 7 23.36 2.23 13.37
C PRO A 7 23.84 2.50 14.81
N GLY A 8 24.76 1.69 15.29
CA GLY A 8 25.28 1.78 16.66
C GLY A 8 24.74 0.74 17.65
N ASP A 9 23.67 -0.04 17.29
CA ASP A 9 23.15 -1.13 18.14
C ASP A 9 23.97 -2.43 18.02
N GLY A 10 25.04 -2.43 17.22
CA GLY A 10 25.89 -3.58 16.98
C GLY A 10 25.26 -4.72 16.17
N THR A 11 24.06 -4.50 15.59
CA THR A 11 23.32 -5.53 14.85
C THR A 11 23.01 -5.17 13.40
N SER A 12 23.15 -3.90 13.03
CA SER A 12 22.87 -3.44 11.68
C SER A 12 23.94 -3.91 10.66
N PRO A 13 23.61 -3.99 9.36
CA PRO A 13 24.63 -4.26 8.32
C PRO A 13 25.79 -3.26 8.32
N ALA A 14 25.54 -2.01 8.70
CA ALA A 14 26.56 -0.97 8.82
C ALA A 14 27.54 -1.27 9.97
N ASP A 15 27.04 -1.73 11.13
CA ASP A 15 27.88 -2.12 12.25
C ASP A 15 28.73 -3.34 11.89
N ARG A 16 28.14 -4.35 11.24
CA ARG A 16 28.88 -5.55 10.77
C ARG A 16 29.95 -5.20 9.73
N PHE A 17 29.70 -4.20 8.90
CA PHE A 17 30.70 -3.69 7.97
C PHE A 17 31.87 -3.02 8.70
N ASN A 18 31.60 -2.24 9.73
CA ASN A 18 32.65 -1.63 10.58
C ASN A 18 33.46 -2.70 11.31
N ASP A 19 32.81 -3.74 11.85
CA ASP A 19 33.49 -4.88 12.51
C ASP A 19 34.43 -5.58 11.52
N PHE A 20 33.98 -5.81 10.29
CA PHE A 20 34.79 -6.40 9.22
C PHE A 20 36.00 -5.51 8.86
N GLN A 21 35.81 -4.19 8.71
CA GLN A 21 36.93 -3.26 8.47
C GLN A 21 37.97 -3.26 9.62
N ASN A 22 37.51 -3.28 10.87
CA ASN A 22 38.37 -3.33 12.05
C ASN A 22 39.18 -4.65 12.09
N SER A 23 38.55 -5.78 11.73
CA SER A 23 39.24 -7.07 11.67
C SER A 23 40.28 -7.11 10.58
N LEU A 24 40.05 -6.50 9.41
CA LEU A 24 41.01 -6.34 8.34
C LEU A 24 42.23 -5.48 8.78
N THR A 25 41.97 -4.39 9.50
CA THR A 25 43.04 -3.53 10.04
C THR A 25 43.92 -4.31 11.02
N THR A 26 43.29 -5.16 11.86
CA THR A 26 44.03 -6.04 12.78
C THR A 26 44.88 -7.05 12.03
N LEU A 27 44.37 -7.65 10.95
CA LEU A 27 45.10 -8.60 10.12
C LEU A 27 46.30 -7.95 9.43
N VAL A 28 46.14 -6.71 8.93
CA VAL A 28 47.28 -5.96 8.33
C VAL A 28 48.43 -5.77 9.32
N ASN A 29 48.09 -5.51 10.60
CA ASN A 29 49.09 -5.34 11.66
C ASN A 29 49.70 -6.66 12.14
N MET A 30 49.00 -7.78 11.98
CA MET A 30 49.39 -9.12 12.46
C MET A 30 49.11 -10.20 11.38
N PRO A 31 49.77 -10.16 10.21
CA PRO A 31 49.39 -11.00 9.06
C PRO A 31 49.61 -12.49 9.27
N SER A 32 50.56 -12.87 10.14
CA SER A 32 50.85 -14.27 10.47
C SER A 32 50.04 -14.83 11.63
N SER A 33 49.14 -14.03 12.21
CA SER A 33 48.28 -14.45 13.31
C SER A 33 47.07 -15.26 12.80
N ASN A 34 47.03 -16.55 13.12
CA ASN A 34 45.85 -17.39 12.81
C ASN A 34 44.55 -16.84 13.43
N GLY A 35 44.65 -16.22 14.62
CA GLY A 35 43.51 -15.58 15.26
C GLY A 35 42.99 -14.38 14.45
N ALA A 36 43.88 -13.51 13.93
CA ALA A 36 43.46 -12.39 13.10
C ALA A 36 42.85 -12.85 11.78
N GLN A 37 43.41 -13.90 11.14
CA GLN A 37 42.83 -14.48 9.93
C GLN A 37 41.43 -15.06 10.18
N THR A 38 41.26 -15.80 11.27
CA THR A 38 39.95 -16.34 11.67
C THR A 38 38.92 -15.24 11.98
N SER A 39 39.38 -14.16 12.67
CA SER A 39 38.47 -13.02 12.98
C SER A 39 37.96 -12.33 11.73
N VAL A 40 38.77 -12.15 10.68
CA VAL A 40 38.33 -11.60 9.40
C VAL A 40 37.29 -12.51 8.74
N ALA A 41 37.53 -13.82 8.72
CA ALA A 41 36.59 -14.77 8.13
C ALA A 41 35.23 -14.72 8.84
N LEU A 42 35.22 -14.75 10.18
CA LEU A 42 33.99 -14.66 10.97
C LEU A 42 33.26 -13.32 10.77
N ALA A 43 33.98 -12.21 10.77
CA ALA A 43 33.39 -10.90 10.55
C ALA A 43 32.79 -10.75 9.13
N ALA A 44 33.44 -11.36 8.12
CA ALA A 44 32.89 -11.43 6.77
C ALA A 44 31.60 -12.26 6.70
N GLU A 45 31.57 -13.42 7.36
CA GLU A 45 30.38 -14.27 7.44
C GLU A 45 29.21 -13.54 8.15
N ASP A 46 29.49 -12.84 9.24
CA ASP A 46 28.49 -12.06 9.99
C ASP A 46 27.94 -10.91 9.15
N LEU A 47 28.77 -10.20 8.40
CA LEU A 47 28.36 -9.18 7.46
C LEU A 47 27.41 -9.74 6.40
N VAL A 48 27.82 -10.85 5.74
CA VAL A 48 26.98 -11.50 4.71
C VAL A 48 25.65 -11.95 5.30
N ARG A 49 25.64 -12.51 6.50
CA ARG A 49 24.42 -12.93 7.21
C ARG A 49 23.52 -11.75 7.50
N SER A 50 24.05 -10.64 7.98
CA SER A 50 23.32 -9.42 8.29
C SER A 50 22.69 -8.81 7.03
N VAL A 51 23.43 -8.70 5.92
CA VAL A 51 22.91 -8.18 4.64
C VAL A 51 21.81 -9.07 4.09
N LYS A 52 22.00 -10.40 4.12
CA LYS A 52 20.95 -11.35 3.68
C LYS A 52 19.71 -11.26 4.57
N GLY A 53 19.86 -11.12 5.88
CA GLY A 53 18.76 -10.94 6.81
C GLY A 53 17.95 -9.67 6.49
N ALA A 54 18.64 -8.55 6.30
CA ALA A 54 18.00 -7.29 5.91
C ALA A 54 17.24 -7.39 4.57
N ALA A 55 17.84 -8.03 3.57
CA ALA A 55 17.19 -8.24 2.27
C ALA A 55 15.94 -9.13 2.38
N THR A 56 16.00 -10.18 3.20
CA THR A 56 14.84 -11.04 3.45
C THR A 56 13.71 -10.28 4.15
N THR A 57 14.04 -9.52 5.19
CA THR A 57 13.05 -8.70 5.91
C THR A 57 12.37 -7.71 4.98
N LEU A 58 13.13 -6.99 4.15
CA LEU A 58 12.59 -6.05 3.17
C LEU A 58 11.66 -6.75 2.17
N SER A 59 12.09 -7.89 1.63
CA SER A 59 11.27 -8.68 0.70
C SER A 59 9.95 -9.12 1.32
N THR A 60 9.98 -9.59 2.57
CA THR A 60 8.76 -10.00 3.31
C THR A 60 7.84 -8.80 3.50
N THR A 61 8.37 -7.68 3.98
CA THR A 61 7.57 -6.45 4.19
C THR A 61 6.92 -5.97 2.89
N LEU A 62 7.66 -5.96 1.77
CA LEU A 62 7.10 -5.59 0.46
C LEU A 62 5.98 -6.56 0.01
N ASN A 63 6.13 -7.85 0.27
CA ASN A 63 5.09 -8.82 -0.03
C ASN A 63 3.83 -8.60 0.82
N ASP A 64 4.01 -8.32 2.11
CA ASP A 64 2.89 -8.03 3.02
C ASP A 64 2.13 -6.76 2.59
N VAL A 65 2.84 -5.69 2.25
CA VAL A 65 2.23 -4.46 1.71
C VAL A 65 1.49 -4.72 0.39
N ASN A 66 2.09 -5.51 -0.51
CA ASN A 66 1.42 -5.86 -1.77
C ASN A 66 0.15 -6.69 -1.55
N MET A 67 0.13 -7.57 -0.56
CA MET A 67 -1.08 -8.32 -0.20
C MET A 67 -2.16 -7.40 0.38
N GLU A 68 -1.79 -6.49 1.26
CA GLU A 68 -2.73 -5.54 1.85
C GLU A 68 -3.36 -4.64 0.78
N ILE A 69 -2.55 -4.09 -0.16
CA ILE A 69 -3.10 -3.32 -1.29
C ILE A 69 -4.11 -4.15 -2.10
N ARG A 70 -3.85 -5.45 -2.33
CA ARG A 70 -4.80 -6.31 -3.06
C ARG A 70 -6.09 -6.53 -2.29
N TYR A 71 -6.04 -6.68 -0.96
CA TYR A 71 -7.25 -6.78 -0.13
C TYR A 71 -8.07 -5.49 -0.18
N GLU A 72 -7.43 -4.35 0.01
CA GLU A 72 -8.08 -3.04 -0.08
C GLU A 72 -8.72 -2.80 -1.47
N VAL A 73 -8.04 -3.18 -2.55
CA VAL A 73 -8.59 -3.10 -3.92
C VAL A 73 -9.79 -4.03 -4.09
N ALA A 74 -9.75 -5.24 -3.55
CA ALA A 74 -10.87 -6.17 -3.61
C ALA A 74 -12.08 -5.67 -2.82
N ASP A 75 -11.84 -5.12 -1.64
CA ASP A 75 -12.88 -4.54 -0.78
C ASP A 75 -13.50 -3.29 -1.43
N LEU A 76 -12.68 -2.43 -2.04
CA LEU A 76 -13.15 -1.28 -2.80
C LEU A 76 -14.06 -1.71 -3.96
N ASN A 77 -13.61 -2.66 -4.78
CA ASN A 77 -14.44 -3.17 -5.88
C ASN A 77 -15.74 -3.78 -5.39
N THR A 78 -15.70 -4.55 -4.30
CA THR A 78 -16.90 -5.13 -3.67
C THR A 78 -17.88 -4.03 -3.26
N ALA A 79 -17.42 -2.99 -2.59
CA ALA A 79 -18.23 -1.86 -2.16
C ALA A 79 -18.80 -1.07 -3.36
N LEU A 80 -18.01 -0.88 -4.44
CA LEU A 80 -18.49 -0.24 -5.67
C LEU A 80 -19.60 -1.05 -6.35
N TYR A 81 -19.47 -2.37 -6.40
CA TYR A 81 -20.53 -3.24 -6.94
C TYR A 81 -21.80 -3.23 -6.07
N GLN A 82 -21.67 -3.23 -4.74
CA GLN A 82 -22.80 -3.08 -3.83
C GLN A 82 -23.53 -1.74 -4.04
N LEU A 83 -22.79 -0.64 -4.21
CA LEU A 83 -23.38 0.66 -4.49
C LEU A 83 -24.07 0.71 -5.85
N ARG A 84 -23.49 0.06 -6.88
CA ARG A 84 -24.16 -0.12 -8.19
C ARG A 84 -25.49 -0.85 -8.05
N ASP A 85 -25.54 -1.92 -7.26
CA ASP A 85 -26.75 -2.71 -7.07
C ASP A 85 -27.82 -1.92 -6.29
N LEU A 86 -27.41 -1.10 -5.32
CA LEU A 86 -28.29 -0.14 -4.67
C LEU A 86 -28.81 0.91 -5.65
N ASN A 87 -27.98 1.48 -6.52
CA ASN A 87 -28.42 2.38 -7.59
C ASN A 87 -29.47 1.73 -8.51
N ALA A 88 -29.39 0.42 -8.71
CA ALA A 88 -30.36 -0.31 -9.53
C ALA A 88 -31.70 -0.50 -8.82
N SER A 89 -31.71 -0.62 -7.48
CA SER A 89 -32.90 -0.88 -6.67
C SER A 89 -33.53 0.38 -6.09
N GLY A 90 -32.78 1.50 -6.01
CA GLY A 90 -33.16 2.71 -5.27
C GLY A 90 -34.12 3.67 -5.99
N SER A 91 -34.56 3.38 -7.23
CA SER A 91 -35.51 4.23 -7.95
C SER A 91 -36.94 3.86 -7.58
N GLY A 92 -37.58 4.62 -6.70
CA GLY A 92 -39.03 4.49 -6.45
C GLY A 92 -39.47 4.53 -5.02
N PHE A 93 -38.62 4.75 -4.04
CA PHE A 93 -39.06 4.91 -2.66
C PHE A 93 -39.75 6.26 -2.44
N THR A 94 -40.86 6.23 -1.68
CA THR A 94 -41.55 7.45 -1.29
C THR A 94 -40.63 8.25 -0.33
N PRO A 95 -40.33 9.53 -0.62
CA PRO A 95 -39.56 10.36 0.30
C PRO A 95 -40.16 10.35 1.71
N GLY A 96 -39.32 10.07 2.73
CA GLY A 96 -39.71 10.00 4.13
C GLY A 96 -40.31 8.65 4.57
N SER A 97 -40.36 7.64 3.71
CA SER A 97 -40.72 6.29 4.09
C SER A 97 -39.61 5.58 4.87
N LEU A 98 -39.96 4.54 5.61
CA LEU A 98 -39.01 3.69 6.32
C LEU A 98 -38.02 3.03 5.35
N GLU A 99 -38.50 2.60 4.19
CA GLU A 99 -37.71 1.97 3.15
C GLU A 99 -36.68 2.94 2.57
N ALA A 100 -37.04 4.22 2.37
CA ALA A 100 -36.11 5.27 1.93
C ALA A 100 -35.02 5.51 2.98
N ALA A 101 -35.37 5.57 4.27
CA ALA A 101 -34.40 5.75 5.34
C ALA A 101 -33.43 4.56 5.46
N GLN A 102 -33.92 3.32 5.34
CA GLN A 102 -33.07 2.12 5.34
C GLN A 102 -32.15 2.04 4.11
N PHE A 103 -32.62 2.54 2.97
CA PHE A 103 -31.82 2.64 1.76
C PHE A 103 -30.67 3.65 1.95
N ASP A 104 -30.98 4.85 2.44
CA ASP A 104 -29.98 5.89 2.71
C ASP A 104 -28.93 5.41 3.72
N GLU A 105 -29.32 4.73 4.79
CA GLU A 105 -28.40 4.14 5.78
C GLU A 105 -27.42 3.13 5.15
N LYS A 106 -27.93 2.25 4.25
CA LYS A 106 -27.06 1.31 3.53
C LYS A 106 -26.10 2.02 2.59
N VAL A 107 -26.57 3.04 1.88
CA VAL A 107 -25.75 3.86 1.01
C VAL A 107 -24.64 4.52 1.80
N ASP A 108 -24.98 5.18 2.90
CA ASP A 108 -24.00 5.90 3.73
C ASP A 108 -22.95 4.94 4.32
N THR A 109 -23.36 3.74 4.77
CA THR A 109 -22.44 2.71 5.24
C THR A 109 -21.40 2.31 4.16
N ILE A 110 -21.84 2.11 2.92
CA ILE A 110 -20.96 1.74 1.82
C ILE A 110 -20.06 2.92 1.42
N LEU A 111 -20.59 4.14 1.41
CA LEU A 111 -19.82 5.33 1.12
C LEU A 111 -18.72 5.58 2.15
N ASP A 112 -19.00 5.35 3.43
CA ASP A 112 -18.02 5.44 4.52
C ASP A 112 -16.91 4.41 4.33
N GLN A 113 -17.25 3.15 3.98
CA GLN A 113 -16.26 2.12 3.66
C GLN A 113 -15.37 2.54 2.49
N ILE A 114 -15.95 3.00 1.38
CA ILE A 114 -15.19 3.45 0.20
C ILE A 114 -14.27 4.64 0.56
N SER A 115 -14.79 5.60 1.33
CA SER A 115 -14.03 6.80 1.72
C SER A 115 -12.86 6.50 2.65
N GLY A 116 -12.89 5.40 3.40
CA GLY A 116 -11.77 4.90 4.18
C GLY A 116 -10.63 4.36 3.29
N ILE A 117 -10.98 3.80 2.13
CA ILE A 117 -10.04 3.16 1.21
C ILE A 117 -9.45 4.18 0.21
N VAL A 118 -10.28 5.07 -0.33
CA VAL A 118 -9.91 6.04 -1.36
C VAL A 118 -10.66 7.35 -1.18
N ASP A 119 -9.99 8.47 -1.44
CA ASP A 119 -10.61 9.79 -1.42
C ASP A 119 -11.64 9.95 -2.56
N THR A 120 -12.89 10.28 -2.22
CA THR A 120 -13.98 10.32 -3.19
C THR A 120 -14.75 11.63 -3.21
N ARG A 121 -15.32 11.93 -4.38
CA ARG A 121 -16.39 12.93 -4.58
C ARG A 121 -17.66 12.20 -4.97
N ILE A 122 -18.73 12.48 -4.23
CA ILE A 122 -20.03 11.89 -4.42
C ILE A 122 -20.88 12.86 -5.22
N HIS A 123 -21.51 12.37 -6.29
CA HIS A 123 -22.50 13.11 -7.05
C HIS A 123 -23.84 12.36 -6.99
N ARG A 124 -24.86 13.00 -6.42
CA ARG A 124 -26.24 12.48 -6.40
C ARG A 124 -27.04 13.13 -7.52
N SER A 125 -27.56 12.33 -8.43
CA SER A 125 -28.44 12.79 -9.51
C SER A 125 -29.86 13.05 -8.99
N SER A 126 -30.67 13.80 -9.74
CA SER A 126 -32.06 14.12 -9.40
C SER A 126 -32.97 12.88 -9.28
N ASN A 127 -32.61 11.77 -9.91
CA ASN A 127 -33.30 10.48 -9.81
C ASN A 127 -32.83 9.60 -8.63
N GLY A 128 -31.98 10.15 -7.74
CA GLY A 128 -31.41 9.43 -6.59
C GLY A 128 -30.17 8.57 -6.88
N SER A 129 -29.78 8.43 -8.14
CA SER A 129 -28.58 7.67 -8.52
C SER A 129 -27.31 8.34 -8.03
N ILE A 130 -26.37 7.52 -7.56
CA ILE A 130 -25.08 7.96 -7.01
C ILE A 130 -23.98 7.66 -8.02
N SER A 131 -23.15 8.66 -8.30
CA SER A 131 -21.90 8.48 -9.02
C SER A 131 -20.73 8.87 -8.13
N LEU A 132 -19.63 8.11 -8.25
CA LEU A 132 -18.43 8.30 -7.46
C LEU A 132 -17.24 8.58 -8.38
N TYR A 133 -16.46 9.56 -7.98
CA TYR A 133 -15.21 9.93 -8.62
C TYR A 133 -14.13 10.06 -7.55
N THR A 134 -12.88 9.78 -7.88
CA THR A 134 -11.77 10.20 -7.01
C THR A 134 -11.75 11.73 -6.90
N VAL A 135 -11.13 12.28 -5.87
CA VAL A 135 -10.97 13.75 -5.73
C VAL A 135 -10.25 14.32 -6.96
N SER A 136 -9.38 13.55 -7.58
CA SER A 136 -8.67 13.91 -8.82
C SER A 136 -9.53 13.83 -10.10
N GLY A 137 -10.74 13.27 -10.01
CA GLY A 137 -11.73 13.22 -11.10
C GLY A 137 -11.74 11.93 -11.90
N ALA A 138 -11.06 10.86 -11.47
CA ALA A 138 -11.22 9.55 -12.07
C ALA A 138 -12.56 8.94 -11.68
N ALA A 139 -13.31 8.41 -12.66
CA ALA A 139 -14.57 7.75 -12.39
C ALA A 139 -14.33 6.40 -11.68
N LEU A 140 -15.09 6.13 -10.62
CA LEU A 140 -15.16 4.83 -9.94
C LEU A 140 -16.50 4.15 -10.20
N LEU A 141 -17.58 4.93 -10.16
CA LEU A 141 -18.94 4.49 -10.46
C LEU A 141 -19.70 5.61 -11.17
N GLU A 142 -20.25 5.33 -12.34
CA GLU A 142 -21.16 6.23 -13.04
C GLU A 142 -22.50 5.54 -13.30
N GLY A 143 -23.51 5.88 -12.48
CA GLY A 143 -24.81 5.23 -12.55
C GLY A 143 -24.72 3.73 -12.26
N ARG A 144 -24.68 2.90 -13.31
CA ARG A 144 -24.56 1.43 -13.22
C ARG A 144 -23.23 0.89 -13.75
N VAL A 145 -22.32 1.75 -14.15
CA VAL A 145 -21.01 1.36 -14.70
C VAL A 145 -19.96 1.51 -13.62
N VAL A 146 -19.44 0.38 -13.15
CA VAL A 146 -18.28 0.34 -12.25
C VAL A 146 -17.00 0.35 -13.08
N GLN A 147 -16.05 1.18 -12.69
CA GLN A 147 -14.67 1.13 -13.18
C GLN A 147 -13.87 0.27 -12.21
N ASP A 148 -13.56 -0.97 -12.59
CA ASP A 148 -12.80 -1.88 -11.74
C ASP A 148 -11.45 -1.27 -11.39
N VAL A 149 -11.13 -1.25 -10.10
CA VAL A 149 -9.81 -0.87 -9.63
C VAL A 149 -8.90 -2.09 -9.69
N THR A 150 -7.72 -1.90 -10.27
CA THR A 150 -6.72 -2.96 -10.40
C THR A 150 -5.37 -2.48 -9.88
N PHE A 151 -4.58 -3.41 -9.35
CA PHE A 151 -3.26 -3.16 -8.81
C PHE A 151 -2.21 -4.05 -9.46
N ASN A 152 -1.14 -3.46 -9.97
CA ASN A 152 0.04 -4.17 -10.45
C ASN A 152 1.14 -4.17 -9.39
N PRO A 153 1.45 -5.29 -8.75
CA PRO A 153 2.45 -5.33 -7.69
C PRO A 153 3.90 -5.12 -8.18
N SER A 154 4.16 -5.32 -9.48
CA SER A 154 5.51 -5.21 -10.03
C SER A 154 6.00 -3.77 -10.10
N ASP A 155 5.12 -2.83 -10.41
CA ASP A 155 5.43 -1.40 -10.56
C ASP A 155 4.64 -0.49 -9.61
N GLY A 156 3.69 -1.05 -8.84
CA GLY A 156 2.86 -0.31 -7.92
C GLY A 156 1.71 0.47 -8.56
N THR A 157 1.44 0.26 -9.85
CA THR A 157 0.40 0.98 -10.58
C THR A 157 -1.00 0.60 -10.09
N LEU A 158 -1.83 1.62 -9.84
CA LEU A 158 -3.26 1.50 -9.57
C LEU A 158 -4.05 2.10 -10.73
N MET A 159 -5.01 1.35 -11.26
CA MET A 159 -5.88 1.79 -12.36
C MET A 159 -7.35 1.71 -11.95
N ALA A 160 -8.16 2.69 -12.31
CA ALA A 160 -9.62 2.62 -12.30
C ALA A 160 -10.09 2.55 -13.75
N GLY A 161 -10.51 1.37 -14.19
CA GLY A 161 -10.72 1.11 -15.62
C GLY A 161 -9.46 1.41 -16.43
N ASN A 162 -9.54 2.42 -17.30
CA ASN A 162 -8.40 2.85 -18.13
C ASN A 162 -7.66 4.08 -17.58
N GLN A 163 -8.04 4.60 -16.41
CA GLN A 163 -7.43 5.78 -15.81
C GLN A 163 -6.39 5.38 -14.76
N ASP A 164 -5.19 5.95 -14.87
CA ASP A 164 -4.14 5.78 -13.86
C ASP A 164 -4.49 6.65 -12.64
N ILE A 165 -4.66 6.00 -11.48
CA ILE A 165 -4.98 6.62 -10.19
C ILE A 165 -3.85 6.42 -9.17
N THR A 166 -2.68 6.01 -9.63
CA THR A 166 -1.52 5.72 -8.78
C THR A 166 -1.16 6.95 -7.93
N PRO A 167 -1.08 6.80 -6.59
CA PRO A 167 -0.70 7.89 -5.69
C PRO A 167 0.72 8.37 -5.96
N PHE A 168 0.96 9.66 -5.76
CA PHE A 168 2.29 10.28 -5.77
C PHE A 168 3.10 10.09 -7.07
N LYS A 169 2.46 9.68 -8.16
CA LYS A 169 3.09 9.50 -9.47
C LYS A 169 3.06 10.82 -10.24
N ASP A 170 4.22 11.26 -10.75
CA ASP A 170 4.33 12.49 -11.52
C ASP A 170 3.47 12.44 -12.79
N GLY A 171 2.74 13.55 -13.04
CA GLY A 171 1.86 13.68 -14.20
C GLY A 171 0.55 12.89 -14.12
N VAL A 172 0.30 12.18 -13.04
CA VAL A 172 -0.93 11.41 -12.78
C VAL A 172 -1.79 12.14 -11.76
N ARG A 173 -3.10 12.18 -12.03
CA ARG A 173 -4.10 12.63 -11.05
C ARG A 173 -4.47 11.46 -10.13
N GLY A 174 -3.49 11.00 -9.34
CA GLY A 174 -3.65 9.87 -8.43
C GLY A 174 -4.54 10.19 -7.23
N ILE A 175 -4.89 9.15 -6.50
CA ILE A 175 -5.53 9.27 -5.18
C ILE A 175 -4.54 9.91 -4.19
N GLN A 176 -5.06 10.69 -3.24
CA GLN A 176 -4.21 11.44 -2.30
C GLN A 176 -4.39 11.00 -0.85
N HIS A 177 -5.54 10.43 -0.52
CA HIS A 177 -5.92 10.02 0.82
C HIS A 177 -6.57 8.63 0.80
N GLY A 178 -6.74 8.06 2.00
CA GLY A 178 -7.27 6.72 2.21
C GLY A 178 -6.17 5.69 2.41
N SER A 179 -6.56 4.46 2.80
CA SER A 179 -5.63 3.36 3.08
C SER A 179 -4.78 3.00 1.87
N LEU A 180 -5.34 3.02 0.64
CA LEU A 180 -4.60 2.73 -0.59
C LEU A 180 -3.48 3.75 -0.86
N ALA A 181 -3.69 5.04 -0.57
CA ALA A 181 -2.64 6.05 -0.71
C ALA A 181 -1.51 5.80 0.30
N GLY A 182 -1.84 5.55 1.58
CA GLY A 182 -0.85 5.27 2.61
C GLY A 182 -0.03 4.00 2.35
N LEU A 183 -0.67 2.91 1.92
CA LEU A 183 0.02 1.66 1.55
C LEU A 183 0.93 1.84 0.33
N SER A 184 0.50 2.65 -0.64
CA SER A 184 1.31 2.95 -1.83
C SER A 184 2.54 3.79 -1.49
N GLU A 185 2.42 4.72 -0.54
CA GLU A 185 3.55 5.50 -0.02
C GLU A 185 4.57 4.59 0.69
N LEU A 186 4.08 3.68 1.57
CA LEU A 186 4.93 2.73 2.28
C LEU A 186 5.69 1.80 1.32
N LYS A 187 5.09 1.44 0.18
CA LYS A 187 5.77 0.65 -0.85
C LYS A 187 6.87 1.41 -1.57
N ARG A 188 6.73 2.74 -1.69
CA ARG A 188 7.66 3.60 -2.42
C ARG A 188 8.92 3.95 -1.62
N GLU A 189 8.85 3.95 -0.29
CA GLU A 189 9.99 4.18 0.60
C GLU A 189 10.93 2.98 0.68
#